data_ccc7c95d4ee45998533cf8b122fc2908
#
_entry.id   ccc7c95d4ee45998533cf8b122fc2908
#
_cell.length_a   1.000
_cell.length_b   1.000
_cell.length_c   1.000
_cell.angle_alpha   90.00
_cell.angle_beta   90.00
_cell.angle_gamma   90.00
#
_symmetry.space_group_name_H-M   'P 1'
#
loop_
_entity.id
_entity.type
_entity.pdbx_description
1 polymer ?
#
loop_
_entity_poly.entity_id
_entity_poly.type
_entity_poly.pdbx_seq_one_letter_code
_entity_poly.pdbx_strand_id
1 'polypeptide(L)'
;MKNQIIFLIIVLASSFLGIFIAVLNNDIVKEKPSNLKNDNVKKSKNEEQNINSGKTKNEINKIKDFIDDEDDEDNNNKNETNNYSNITNKEKEQNSQNKPKENNPNLQNTQAPIEQNAIEYKKGINNVHISLSIDNKFIYPLIVFLTSLLENRASTTFYMIHILTSKNLNKDYYDKINKVIDKYGKDASKISFYNMGDDFKGAITGIHISLASYYRIALPSLLPNVDKIIYSDTDVINFKDLSEMYSLQFKDKVYFMGTLDNPGLVNELKQLRVYTQKYMNAGILLMNLKGMRQDGIEQKIRKYIFSHYLDHHDQTAINAVCYDNFEILSVKYATFVYNSLQEMKNQNDRQNKIFRYNDNELNMAFYEPTLLHYVGWTKPWDKKYGKIYGEYWWYYAKKSGFYEEIIKNYGLDKNNIEKLLKKIPDDGGLMKHNYKK
;
A
#
# COMPACT_ATOMS: atom_id res chain seq x y z
N MET A 1 33.11 15.24 -1.91
CA MET A 1 32.29 14.48 -2.86
C MET A 1 32.79 13.05 -3.07
N LYS A 2 34.04 12.76 -3.43
CA LYS A 2 34.50 11.35 -3.61
C LYS A 2 34.32 10.45 -2.38
N ASN A 3 34.51 10.93 -1.17
CA ASN A 3 34.39 10.13 0.06
C ASN A 3 32.93 9.85 0.47
N GLN A 4 31.96 10.66 0.06
CA GLN A 4 30.54 10.43 0.30
C GLN A 4 29.94 9.42 -0.68
N ILE A 5 30.44 9.40 -1.91
CA ILE A 5 30.03 8.41 -2.93
C ILE A 5 30.58 7.03 -2.56
N ILE A 6 31.81 6.95 -2.03
CA ILE A 6 32.39 5.68 -1.55
C ILE A 6 31.63 5.15 -0.34
N PHE A 7 31.15 6.01 0.57
CA PHE A 7 30.35 5.61 1.72
C PHE A 7 28.96 5.09 1.31
N LEU A 8 28.34 5.72 0.31
CA LEU A 8 27.03 5.27 -0.22
C LEU A 8 27.15 3.92 -0.97
N ILE A 9 28.24 3.71 -1.71
CA ILE A 9 28.52 2.42 -2.39
C ILE A 9 28.81 1.32 -1.36
N ILE A 10 29.46 1.62 -0.25
CA ILE A 10 29.74 0.66 0.82
C ILE A 10 28.44 0.30 1.59
N VAL A 11 27.52 1.25 1.79
CA VAL A 11 26.24 0.99 2.46
C VAL A 11 25.30 0.18 1.56
N LEU A 12 25.29 0.42 0.24
CA LEU A 12 24.52 -0.38 -0.72
C LEU A 12 25.11 -1.79 -0.92
N ALA A 13 26.42 -1.95 -0.86
CA ALA A 13 27.08 -3.25 -0.91
C ALA A 13 26.92 -4.04 0.37
N SER A 14 26.78 -3.42 1.54
CA SER A 14 26.59 -4.12 2.83
C SER A 14 25.18 -4.70 2.99
N SER A 15 24.15 -4.11 2.39
CA SER A 15 22.80 -4.69 2.38
C SER A 15 22.68 -5.92 1.47
N PHE A 16 23.49 -6.03 0.42
CA PHE A 16 23.59 -7.24 -0.41
C PHE A 16 24.58 -8.27 0.15
N LEU A 17 25.63 -7.84 0.81
CA LEU A 17 26.66 -8.74 1.40
C LEU A 17 26.17 -9.40 2.69
N GLY A 18 25.25 -8.77 3.42
CA GLY A 18 24.62 -9.35 4.62
C GLY A 18 23.82 -10.62 4.32
N ILE A 19 23.22 -10.72 3.14
CA ILE A 19 22.51 -11.93 2.68
C ILE A 19 23.51 -13.02 2.25
N PHE A 20 24.66 -12.63 1.69
CA PHE A 20 25.67 -13.58 1.22
C PHE A 20 26.53 -14.16 2.37
N ILE A 21 26.81 -13.37 3.42
CA ILE A 21 27.57 -13.83 4.60
C ILE A 21 26.72 -14.69 5.50
N ALA A 22 25.39 -14.49 5.56
CA ALA A 22 24.48 -15.39 6.30
C ALA A 22 24.36 -16.77 5.66
N VAL A 23 24.58 -16.90 4.35
CA VAL A 23 24.61 -18.17 3.62
C VAL A 23 25.96 -18.87 3.80
N LEU A 24 27.08 -18.13 3.87
CA LEU A 24 28.41 -18.71 4.03
C LEU A 24 28.77 -19.09 5.48
N ASN A 25 28.18 -18.45 6.50
CA ASN A 25 28.42 -18.78 7.90
C ASN A 25 27.63 -20.01 8.40
N ASN A 26 26.68 -20.54 7.63
CA ASN A 26 26.04 -21.80 7.96
C ASN A 26 26.84 -23.06 7.52
N ASP A 27 27.90 -22.89 6.76
CA ASP A 27 28.73 -24.00 6.26
C ASP A 27 30.06 -24.20 7.02
N ILE A 28 30.39 -23.35 8.03
CA ILE A 28 31.72 -23.39 8.69
C ILE A 28 31.68 -23.88 10.16
N VAL A 29 30.54 -24.31 10.66
CA VAL A 29 30.49 -24.89 12.02
C VAL A 29 30.09 -26.34 11.93
N LYS A 30 31.02 -27.21 11.48
CA LYS A 30 31.12 -28.62 11.85
C LYS A 30 32.41 -29.22 11.31
N GLU A 31 33.46 -29.21 12.12
CA GLU A 31 34.46 -30.29 12.15
C GLU A 31 35.34 -30.15 13.39
N LYS A 32 35.21 -31.06 14.34
CA LYS A 32 36.33 -31.76 15.01
C LYS A 32 35.86 -33.10 15.57
N PRO A 33 36.77 -34.10 15.68
CA PRO A 33 36.50 -35.47 15.35
C PRO A 33 36.42 -36.44 16.53
N SER A 34 35.73 -37.57 16.40
CA SER A 34 36.09 -38.77 17.18
C SER A 34 35.84 -40.03 16.35
N ASN A 35 36.95 -40.80 16.27
CA ASN A 35 37.11 -42.12 15.73
C ASN A 35 35.95 -43.10 16.02
N LEU A 36 35.59 -43.92 15.03
CA LEU A 36 35.64 -45.40 15.09
C LEU A 36 35.13 -46.03 13.79
N LYS A 37 36.00 -46.83 13.27
CA LYS A 37 36.02 -48.00 12.38
C LYS A 37 34.73 -48.59 11.77
N ASN A 38 34.91 -48.88 10.50
CA ASN A 38 34.67 -50.09 9.75
C ASN A 38 33.39 -50.28 8.93
N ASP A 39 33.66 -50.42 7.68
CA ASP A 39 33.31 -51.46 6.71
C ASP A 39 32.15 -51.26 5.71
N ASN A 40 32.60 -51.29 4.47
CA ASN A 40 31.88 -51.78 3.28
C ASN A 40 30.69 -50.97 2.73
N VAL A 41 30.84 -50.39 1.55
CA VAL A 41 30.48 -50.99 0.27
C VAL A 41 30.86 -50.02 -0.88
N LYS A 42 31.58 -50.60 -1.84
CA LYS A 42 31.88 -50.04 -3.16
C LYS A 42 30.62 -49.93 -4.02
N LYS A 43 30.58 -48.88 -4.79
CA LYS A 43 29.99 -48.66 -6.13
C LYS A 43 29.02 -47.46 -6.14
N SER A 44 29.43 -46.37 -6.67
CA SER A 44 29.10 -45.77 -7.98
C SER A 44 29.65 -44.38 -8.03
N LYS A 45 30.85 -44.24 -8.56
CA LYS A 45 31.37 -42.99 -9.12
C LYS A 45 31.08 -43.07 -10.60
N ASN A 46 30.29 -42.16 -11.12
CA ASN A 46 30.33 -41.51 -12.43
C ASN A 46 28.92 -41.05 -12.75
N GLU A 47 28.67 -39.77 -12.43
CA GLU A 47 27.67 -38.93 -13.12
C GLU A 47 27.39 -37.69 -12.27
N GLU A 48 28.43 -36.89 -12.00
CA GLU A 48 28.27 -35.53 -11.48
C GLU A 48 29.46 -34.65 -11.90
N GLN A 49 29.52 -34.34 -13.17
CA GLN A 49 30.30 -33.23 -13.71
C GLN A 49 29.76 -32.89 -15.10
N ASN A 50 28.70 -32.07 -15.15
CA ASN A 50 28.38 -31.22 -16.30
C ASN A 50 27.00 -30.56 -16.18
N ILE A 51 26.72 -29.85 -15.13
CA ILE A 51 25.61 -28.86 -15.10
C ILE A 51 26.00 -27.75 -14.10
N ASN A 52 26.83 -26.82 -14.49
CA ASN A 52 26.92 -25.54 -13.77
C ASN A 52 27.85 -24.52 -14.46
N SER A 53 27.65 -24.22 -15.75
CA SER A 53 28.29 -23.05 -16.37
C SER A 53 27.44 -22.32 -17.40
N GLY A 54 26.24 -22.77 -17.68
CA GLY A 54 25.35 -22.16 -18.68
C GLY A 54 24.25 -21.25 -18.13
N LYS A 55 23.85 -21.40 -16.88
CA LYS A 55 22.70 -20.62 -16.31
C LYS A 55 23.07 -19.24 -15.77
N THR A 56 24.28 -19.05 -15.28
CA THR A 56 24.74 -17.76 -14.72
C THR A 56 25.03 -16.69 -15.78
N LYS A 57 25.41 -17.05 -16.99
CA LYS A 57 25.66 -16.08 -18.07
C LYS A 57 24.37 -15.52 -18.68
N ASN A 58 23.31 -16.29 -18.73
CA ASN A 58 22.01 -15.83 -19.28
C ASN A 58 21.21 -14.96 -18.30
N GLU A 59 21.45 -15.08 -17.00
CA GLU A 59 20.82 -14.20 -16.02
C GLU A 59 21.57 -12.85 -15.89
N ILE A 60 22.89 -12.85 -16.07
CA ILE A 60 23.69 -11.60 -16.07
C ILE A 60 23.43 -10.76 -17.33
N ASN A 61 23.20 -11.39 -18.49
CA ASN A 61 22.85 -10.67 -19.71
C ASN A 61 21.40 -10.12 -19.66
N LYS A 62 20.45 -10.76 -18.97
CA LYS A 62 19.12 -10.22 -18.74
C LYS A 62 19.10 -9.00 -17.82
N ILE A 63 20.09 -8.85 -16.95
CA ILE A 63 20.22 -7.68 -16.06
C ILE A 63 20.87 -6.52 -16.81
N LYS A 64 21.71 -6.77 -17.82
CA LYS A 64 22.30 -5.70 -18.65
C LYS A 64 21.28 -5.07 -19.58
N ASP A 65 20.37 -5.82 -20.15
CA ASP A 65 19.28 -5.32 -21.00
C ASP A 65 18.22 -4.50 -20.23
N PHE A 66 18.34 -4.44 -18.89
CA PHE A 66 17.44 -3.68 -18.01
C PHE A 66 18.05 -2.31 -17.60
N ILE A 67 19.32 -2.07 -17.88
CA ILE A 67 20.05 -0.84 -17.49
C ILE A 67 20.19 0.14 -18.66
N ASP A 68 20.07 -0.34 -19.91
CA ASP A 68 20.32 0.46 -21.11
C ASP A 68 19.07 1.14 -21.71
N ASP A 69 17.87 0.98 -21.11
CA ASP A 69 16.62 1.58 -21.60
C ASP A 69 16.10 2.80 -20.80
N GLU A 70 16.89 3.38 -19.87
CA GLU A 70 16.46 4.55 -19.06
C GLU A 70 17.22 5.88 -19.32
N ASP A 71 18.04 5.98 -20.37
CA ASP A 71 18.81 7.19 -20.66
C ASP A 71 18.46 7.88 -21.98
N ASP A 72 17.17 8.16 -22.25
CA ASP A 72 16.80 9.11 -23.31
C ASP A 72 15.41 9.73 -23.05
N GLU A 73 15.37 10.71 -22.13
CA GLU A 73 14.41 11.85 -22.15
C GLU A 73 14.67 12.74 -20.92
N ASP A 74 15.61 13.70 -21.05
CA ASP A 74 15.54 15.03 -20.42
C ASP A 74 16.82 15.83 -20.72
N ASN A 75 16.89 16.38 -21.91
CA ASN A 75 17.82 17.46 -22.24
C ASN A 75 17.04 18.70 -22.66
N ASN A 76 16.58 19.48 -21.69
CA ASN A 76 16.36 20.93 -21.86
C ASN A 76 16.10 21.58 -20.49
N ASN A 77 17.16 21.98 -19.80
CA ASN A 77 17.24 23.22 -19.03
C ASN A 77 18.63 23.34 -18.37
N LYS A 78 19.56 23.83 -19.16
CA LYS A 78 20.78 24.45 -18.61
C LYS A 78 20.50 25.93 -18.53
N ASN A 79 20.43 26.45 -17.31
CA ASN A 79 20.99 27.73 -16.88
C ASN A 79 20.39 28.07 -15.51
N GLU A 80 21.22 27.91 -14.51
CA GLU A 80 21.31 28.74 -13.29
C GLU A 80 22.03 27.96 -12.19
N THR A 81 23.35 27.90 -12.34
CA THR A 81 24.25 27.65 -11.22
C THR A 81 25.06 28.92 -11.04
N ASN A 82 24.91 29.54 -9.88
CA ASN A 82 26.01 30.20 -9.12
C ASN A 82 25.37 31.07 -8.01
N ASN A 83 25.54 30.63 -6.80
CA ASN A 83 25.89 31.45 -5.63
C ASN A 83 25.42 30.79 -4.33
N TYR A 84 26.28 30.06 -3.69
CA TYR A 84 26.31 29.91 -2.24
C TYR A 84 27.68 29.29 -1.85
N SER A 85 28.67 30.17 -1.73
CA SER A 85 29.86 29.89 -0.93
C SER A 85 30.18 31.15 -0.10
N ASN A 86 30.52 30.89 1.14
CA ASN A 86 31.01 31.81 2.18
C ASN A 86 29.98 32.41 3.14
N ILE A 87 29.89 31.82 4.29
CA ILE A 87 30.02 32.48 5.58
C ILE A 87 30.42 31.40 6.61
N THR A 88 31.71 31.48 7.04
CA THR A 88 32.25 30.78 8.19
C THR A 88 32.62 31.78 9.28
N ASN A 89 32.23 31.44 10.51
CA ASN A 89 32.85 31.75 11.80
C ASN A 89 32.96 33.21 12.27
N LYS A 90 32.25 33.42 13.40
CA LYS A 90 32.62 34.09 14.67
C LYS A 90 31.31 34.47 15.35
N GLU A 91 31.03 34.14 16.57
CA GLU A 91 31.64 34.49 17.85
C GLU A 91 31.01 33.70 19.00
N LYS A 92 31.85 33.37 19.96
CA LYS A 92 31.49 32.83 21.28
C LYS A 92 31.09 33.95 22.24
N GLU A 93 30.28 33.54 23.24
CA GLU A 93 30.12 34.11 24.59
C GLU A 93 29.28 35.37 24.76
N GLN A 94 28.09 35.21 25.36
CA GLN A 94 27.80 35.75 26.70
C GLN A 94 26.44 35.31 27.24
N ASN A 95 26.52 34.81 28.39
CA ASN A 95 25.65 34.48 29.50
C ASN A 95 24.34 35.28 29.69
N SER A 96 23.32 34.58 30.09
CA SER A 96 22.47 34.66 31.26
C SER A 96 20.97 34.85 31.01
N GLN A 97 20.27 33.88 31.60
CA GLN A 97 18.89 34.01 32.19
C GLN A 97 17.79 34.66 31.35
N ASN A 98 16.94 33.80 30.73
CA ASN A 98 15.51 34.01 30.81
C ASN A 98 14.74 32.75 30.38
N LYS A 99 13.73 32.38 31.17
CA LYS A 99 12.76 31.31 30.93
C LYS A 99 12.14 31.42 29.53
N PRO A 100 11.96 30.29 28.79
CA PRO A 100 11.21 30.36 27.53
C PRO A 100 9.73 30.48 27.81
N LYS A 101 9.16 31.60 27.37
CA LYS A 101 7.74 31.67 27.06
C LYS A 101 7.51 30.83 25.80
N GLU A 102 6.62 29.87 25.91
CA GLU A 102 6.00 29.22 24.76
C GLU A 102 5.34 30.26 23.85
N ASN A 103 5.94 30.55 22.74
CA ASN A 103 5.29 31.17 21.60
C ASN A 103 5.45 30.26 20.41
N ASN A 104 4.41 29.54 20.11
CA ASN A 104 4.22 28.76 18.93
C ASN A 104 3.97 29.70 17.75
N PRO A 105 4.86 29.79 16.73
CA PRO A 105 4.55 30.64 15.58
C PRO A 105 3.69 29.85 14.59
N ASN A 106 2.46 30.30 14.45
CA ASN A 106 1.62 30.31 13.26
C ASN A 106 1.60 29.05 12.38
N LEU A 107 0.73 28.11 12.75
CA LEU A 107 -0.09 27.37 11.79
C LEU A 107 -1.25 28.31 11.33
N GLN A 108 -0.94 29.33 10.55
CA GLN A 108 -1.96 29.98 9.73
C GLN A 108 -2.24 29.11 8.52
N ASN A 109 -3.19 28.22 8.70
CA ASN A 109 -3.86 27.48 7.65
C ASN A 109 -4.76 28.50 6.90
N THR A 110 -4.25 29.07 5.81
CA THR A 110 -5.06 29.89 4.88
C THR A 110 -5.80 28.96 3.93
N GLN A 111 -6.61 28.07 4.46
CA GLN A 111 -7.72 27.47 3.75
C GLN A 111 -8.97 28.26 4.11
N ALA A 112 -9.66 28.77 3.07
CA ALA A 112 -11.01 29.30 3.25
C ALA A 112 -11.83 28.26 4.04
N PRO A 113 -12.70 28.69 4.97
CA PRO A 113 -13.54 27.76 5.71
C PRO A 113 -14.33 26.93 4.69
N ILE A 114 -14.06 25.65 4.61
CA ILE A 114 -14.96 24.69 3.96
C ILE A 114 -16.24 24.83 4.77
N GLU A 115 -17.30 25.35 4.17
CA GLU A 115 -18.63 25.35 4.77
C GLU A 115 -18.87 23.93 5.26
N GLN A 116 -18.83 23.77 6.58
CA GLN A 116 -19.19 22.52 7.24
C GLN A 116 -20.71 22.39 7.17
N ASN A 117 -21.23 22.07 5.97
CA ASN A 117 -22.60 21.64 5.83
C ASN A 117 -22.79 20.43 6.73
N ALA A 118 -23.72 20.52 7.66
CA ALA A 118 -24.08 19.41 8.52
C ALA A 118 -24.27 18.16 7.68
N ILE A 119 -23.63 17.05 8.08
CA ILE A 119 -23.77 15.78 7.38
C ILE A 119 -25.22 15.35 7.56
N GLU A 120 -26.01 15.47 6.51
CA GLU A 120 -27.40 15.07 6.51
C GLU A 120 -27.48 13.55 6.28
N TYR A 121 -27.73 12.80 7.36
CA TYR A 121 -27.90 11.36 7.28
C TYR A 121 -29.30 11.00 6.80
N LYS A 122 -29.42 10.15 5.80
CA LYS A 122 -30.70 9.61 5.35
C LYS A 122 -31.25 8.61 6.37
N LYS A 123 -32.43 8.88 6.92
CA LYS A 123 -33.08 8.02 7.90
C LYS A 123 -33.44 6.65 7.29
N GLY A 124 -33.12 5.57 8.02
CA GLY A 124 -33.40 4.19 7.57
C GLY A 124 -32.42 3.64 6.52
N ILE A 125 -31.30 4.35 6.27
CA ILE A 125 -30.25 3.96 5.32
C ILE A 125 -28.91 3.85 6.07
N ASN A 126 -28.08 2.87 5.68
CA ASN A 126 -26.73 2.72 6.19
C ASN A 126 -25.84 3.80 5.57
N ASN A 127 -25.49 4.83 6.33
CA ASN A 127 -24.56 5.86 5.88
C ASN A 127 -23.13 5.39 6.14
N VAL A 128 -22.40 5.06 5.08
CA VAL A 128 -21.05 4.51 5.13
C VAL A 128 -20.05 5.56 4.68
N HIS A 129 -19.18 5.99 5.56
CA HIS A 129 -18.04 6.86 5.22
C HIS A 129 -16.90 6.03 4.66
N ILE A 130 -16.40 6.43 3.48
CA ILE A 130 -15.22 5.83 2.85
C ILE A 130 -14.28 6.92 2.35
N SER A 131 -12.98 6.73 2.54
CA SER A 131 -11.94 7.63 2.05
C SER A 131 -10.95 6.94 1.16
N LEU A 132 -10.47 7.66 0.15
CA LEU A 132 -9.43 7.24 -0.78
C LEU A 132 -8.44 8.39 -0.99
N SER A 133 -7.19 8.07 -1.26
CA SER A 133 -6.14 9.04 -1.52
C SER A 133 -5.62 8.89 -2.94
N ILE A 134 -5.43 10.00 -3.67
CA ILE A 134 -4.95 9.98 -5.04
C ILE A 134 -3.94 11.09 -5.35
N ASP A 135 -3.09 10.77 -6.30
CA ASP A 135 -2.35 11.70 -7.14
C ASP A 135 -2.74 11.52 -8.61
N ASN A 136 -2.03 12.20 -9.52
CA ASN A 136 -2.32 12.13 -10.95
C ASN A 136 -2.14 10.73 -11.57
N LYS A 137 -1.31 9.87 -10.98
CA LYS A 137 -1.05 8.51 -11.49
C LYS A 137 -2.19 7.54 -11.21
N PHE A 138 -2.98 7.80 -10.16
CA PHE A 138 -3.99 6.87 -9.66
C PHE A 138 -5.44 7.25 -9.99
N ILE A 139 -5.65 8.16 -10.96
CA ILE A 139 -7.02 8.56 -11.36
C ILE A 139 -7.83 7.40 -11.94
N TYR A 140 -7.24 6.60 -12.84
CA TYR A 140 -7.98 5.49 -13.44
C TYR A 140 -8.23 4.33 -12.47
N PRO A 141 -7.28 3.92 -11.61
CA PRO A 141 -7.58 3.02 -10.52
C PRO A 141 -8.74 3.51 -9.63
N LEU A 142 -8.76 4.80 -9.26
CA LEU A 142 -9.88 5.36 -8.50
C LEU A 142 -11.21 5.25 -9.26
N ILE A 143 -11.26 5.59 -10.55
CA ILE A 143 -12.44 5.48 -11.40
C ILE A 143 -12.96 4.03 -11.41
N VAL A 144 -12.08 3.06 -11.55
CA VAL A 144 -12.41 1.63 -11.56
C VAL A 144 -12.92 1.19 -10.19
N PHE A 145 -12.26 1.61 -9.11
CA PHE A 145 -12.70 1.33 -7.75
C PHE A 145 -14.10 1.90 -7.48
N LEU A 146 -14.33 3.19 -7.76
CA LEU A 146 -15.64 3.85 -7.56
C LEU A 146 -16.74 3.17 -8.36
N THR A 147 -16.45 2.74 -9.59
CA THR A 147 -17.40 1.99 -10.41
C THR A 147 -17.79 0.68 -9.72
N SER A 148 -16.80 -0.09 -9.22
CA SER A 148 -17.08 -1.35 -8.52
C SER A 148 -17.80 -1.14 -7.18
N LEU A 149 -17.44 -0.11 -6.43
CA LEU A 149 -18.06 0.24 -5.15
C LEU A 149 -19.56 0.55 -5.32
N LEU A 150 -19.86 1.44 -6.25
CA LEU A 150 -21.22 1.96 -6.43
C LEU A 150 -22.14 0.94 -7.12
N GLU A 151 -21.60 0.12 -8.02
CA GLU A 151 -22.35 -0.93 -8.70
C GLU A 151 -22.74 -2.06 -7.75
N ASN A 152 -21.85 -2.45 -6.84
CA ASN A 152 -22.08 -3.55 -5.89
C ASN A 152 -22.69 -3.10 -4.54
N ARG A 153 -23.19 -1.89 -4.49
CA ARG A 153 -23.87 -1.32 -3.33
C ARG A 153 -25.23 -1.97 -3.07
N ALA A 154 -25.56 -2.19 -1.82
CA ALA A 154 -26.94 -2.50 -1.44
C ALA A 154 -27.84 -1.27 -1.58
N SER A 155 -29.12 -1.47 -1.93
CA SER A 155 -30.09 -0.36 -2.05
C SER A 155 -30.28 0.42 -0.76
N THR A 156 -29.98 -0.20 0.38
CA THR A 156 -30.05 0.39 1.74
C THR A 156 -28.76 1.08 2.17
N THR A 157 -27.77 1.23 1.31
CA THR A 157 -26.49 1.88 1.64
C THR A 157 -26.34 3.20 0.89
N PHE A 158 -25.88 4.23 1.60
CA PHE A 158 -25.48 5.52 1.06
C PHE A 158 -24.03 5.79 1.39
N TYR A 159 -23.18 5.99 0.37
CA TYR A 159 -21.76 6.24 0.57
C TYR A 159 -21.46 7.75 0.69
N MET A 160 -20.82 8.11 1.81
CA MET A 160 -20.15 9.41 2.00
C MET A 160 -18.69 9.24 1.58
N ILE A 161 -18.35 9.65 0.36
CA ILE A 161 -17.05 9.41 -0.28
C ILE A 161 -16.14 10.63 -0.07
N HIS A 162 -14.98 10.42 0.55
CA HIS A 162 -13.99 11.45 0.86
C HIS A 162 -12.71 11.20 0.06
N ILE A 163 -12.43 12.04 -0.93
CA ILE A 163 -11.26 11.91 -1.80
C ILE A 163 -10.17 12.90 -1.35
N LEU A 164 -9.06 12.36 -0.87
CA LEU A 164 -7.87 13.13 -0.50
C LEU A 164 -6.99 13.29 -1.74
N THR A 165 -6.73 14.53 -2.16
CA THR A 165 -6.05 14.80 -3.42
C THR A 165 -4.70 15.46 -3.19
N SER A 166 -3.71 15.14 -4.04
CA SER A 166 -2.48 15.91 -4.09
C SER A 166 -2.73 17.36 -4.53
N LYS A 167 -1.81 18.26 -4.16
CA LYS A 167 -1.87 19.70 -4.47
C LYS A 167 -2.10 19.99 -5.97
N ASN A 168 -1.49 19.20 -6.83
CA ASN A 168 -1.45 19.42 -8.27
C ASN A 168 -2.33 18.42 -9.03
N LEU A 169 -3.46 17.98 -8.47
CA LEU A 169 -4.37 17.10 -9.19
C LEU A 169 -4.93 17.83 -10.43
N ASN A 170 -4.88 17.16 -11.58
CA ASN A 170 -5.41 17.69 -12.83
C ASN A 170 -6.92 17.98 -12.68
N LYS A 171 -7.34 19.19 -13.10
CA LYS A 171 -8.73 19.64 -12.98
C LYS A 171 -9.72 18.75 -13.72
N ASP A 172 -9.34 18.20 -14.88
CA ASP A 172 -10.20 17.32 -15.67
C ASP A 172 -10.55 16.01 -14.92
N TYR A 173 -9.78 15.65 -13.90
CA TYR A 173 -10.04 14.43 -13.14
C TYR A 173 -11.26 14.52 -12.24
N TYR A 174 -11.57 15.72 -11.75
CA TYR A 174 -12.82 15.96 -11.01
C TYR A 174 -14.05 15.65 -11.86
N ASP A 175 -14.04 16.08 -13.15
CA ASP A 175 -15.14 15.82 -14.08
C ASP A 175 -15.25 14.32 -14.41
N LYS A 176 -14.12 13.61 -14.55
CA LYS A 176 -14.13 12.16 -14.77
C LYS A 176 -14.72 11.41 -13.57
N ILE A 177 -14.35 11.79 -12.35
CA ILE A 177 -14.89 11.21 -11.13
C ILE A 177 -16.39 11.49 -11.04
N ASN A 178 -16.82 12.73 -11.24
CA ASN A 178 -18.22 13.12 -11.20
C ASN A 178 -19.07 12.34 -12.22
N LYS A 179 -18.57 12.08 -13.44
CA LYS A 179 -19.26 11.22 -14.42
C LYS A 179 -19.54 9.81 -13.90
N VAL A 180 -18.63 9.21 -13.14
CA VAL A 180 -18.86 7.90 -12.50
C VAL A 180 -19.92 8.01 -11.41
N ILE A 181 -19.86 9.07 -10.57
CA ILE A 181 -20.85 9.33 -9.53
C ILE A 181 -22.24 9.55 -10.14
N ASP A 182 -22.36 10.35 -11.18
CA ASP A 182 -23.63 10.61 -11.87
C ASP A 182 -24.24 9.34 -12.45
N LYS A 183 -23.39 8.44 -12.97
CA LYS A 183 -23.85 7.19 -13.58
C LYS A 183 -24.30 6.15 -12.56
N TYR A 184 -23.56 5.98 -11.46
CA TYR A 184 -23.75 4.87 -10.54
C TYR A 184 -24.19 5.28 -9.13
N GLY A 185 -23.95 6.51 -8.72
CA GLY A 185 -24.08 6.95 -7.34
C GLY A 185 -24.92 8.20 -7.11
N LYS A 186 -25.59 8.76 -8.14
CA LYS A 186 -26.29 10.06 -8.07
C LYS A 186 -27.17 10.21 -6.83
N ASP A 187 -28.00 9.21 -6.51
CA ASP A 187 -28.91 9.23 -5.37
C ASP A 187 -28.44 8.34 -4.21
N ALA A 188 -27.27 7.78 -4.33
CA ALA A 188 -26.73 6.75 -3.46
C ALA A 188 -25.37 7.11 -2.85
N SER A 189 -24.85 8.29 -3.19
CA SER A 189 -23.59 8.77 -2.65
C SER A 189 -23.50 10.29 -2.62
N LYS A 190 -22.61 10.79 -1.76
CA LYS A 190 -22.13 12.17 -1.73
C LYS A 190 -20.61 12.13 -1.77
N ILE A 191 -20.00 12.90 -2.69
CA ILE A 191 -18.56 12.99 -2.80
C ILE A 191 -18.04 14.33 -2.31
N SER A 192 -16.91 14.32 -1.62
CA SER A 192 -16.19 15.51 -1.16
C SER A 192 -14.70 15.36 -1.47
N PHE A 193 -14.09 16.43 -1.95
CA PHE A 193 -12.67 16.49 -2.28
C PHE A 193 -11.92 17.34 -1.27
N TYR A 194 -10.76 16.85 -0.84
CA TYR A 194 -9.89 17.51 0.13
C TYR A 194 -8.49 17.63 -0.49
N ASN A 195 -8.11 18.88 -0.81
CA ASN A 195 -6.76 19.15 -1.30
C ASN A 195 -5.80 19.15 -0.12
N MET A 196 -4.89 18.17 -0.08
CA MET A 196 -3.94 18.01 1.03
C MET A 196 -2.76 18.99 0.96
N GLY A 197 -2.65 19.77 -0.11
CA GLY A 197 -1.64 20.82 -0.23
C GLY A 197 -0.22 20.29 -0.10
N ASP A 198 0.53 20.88 0.82
CA ASP A 198 1.90 20.48 1.18
C ASP A 198 1.92 19.61 2.45
N ASP A 199 0.79 19.02 2.86
CA ASP A 199 0.75 18.10 4.00
C ASP A 199 1.66 16.88 3.73
N PHE A 200 2.36 16.45 4.77
CA PHE A 200 3.43 15.43 4.69
C PHE A 200 4.62 15.76 3.76
N LYS A 201 4.77 17.02 3.31
CA LYS A 201 5.97 17.45 2.59
C LYS A 201 7.21 17.19 3.44
N GLY A 202 8.20 16.51 2.86
CA GLY A 202 9.42 16.11 3.56
C GLY A 202 9.34 14.74 4.25
N ALA A 203 8.18 14.08 4.26
CA ALA A 203 8.12 12.67 4.59
C ALA A 203 8.85 11.85 3.51
N ILE A 204 9.55 10.80 3.92
CA ILE A 204 10.30 9.94 3.00
C ILE A 204 9.31 9.12 2.19
N THR A 205 9.47 9.11 0.87
CA THR A 205 8.73 8.25 -0.05
C THR A 205 9.71 7.40 -0.84
N GLY A 206 9.35 6.14 -1.10
CA GLY A 206 10.07 5.28 -2.02
C GLY A 206 9.75 5.64 -3.49
N ILE A 207 10.47 5.03 -4.42
CA ILE A 207 10.31 5.27 -5.87
C ILE A 207 8.88 5.00 -6.34
N HIS A 208 8.16 4.08 -5.68
CA HIS A 208 6.83 3.61 -6.10
C HIS A 208 5.68 4.05 -5.19
N ILE A 209 5.96 4.79 -4.12
CA ILE A 209 4.95 5.23 -3.15
C ILE A 209 4.90 6.76 -3.15
N SER A 210 3.74 7.32 -3.43
CA SER A 210 3.54 8.77 -3.43
C SER A 210 3.18 9.29 -2.03
N LEU A 211 3.29 10.61 -1.84
CA LEU A 211 2.82 11.27 -0.60
C LEU A 211 1.34 11.00 -0.31
N ALA A 212 0.54 10.64 -1.32
CA ALA A 212 -0.87 10.34 -1.15
C ALA A 212 -1.13 9.17 -0.18
N SER A 213 -0.18 8.24 -0.01
CA SER A 213 -0.30 7.16 0.96
C SER A 213 -0.37 7.68 2.41
N TYR A 214 0.31 8.78 2.71
CA TYR A 214 0.30 9.37 4.05
C TYR A 214 -0.99 10.13 4.39
N TYR A 215 -1.79 10.55 3.40
CA TYR A 215 -2.96 11.40 3.63
C TYR A 215 -4.00 10.74 4.54
N ARG A 216 -4.08 9.40 4.55
CA ARG A 216 -4.96 8.66 5.48
C ARG A 216 -4.73 9.00 6.94
N ILE A 217 -3.51 9.41 7.30
CA ILE A 217 -3.16 9.76 8.69
C ILE A 217 -3.85 11.06 9.14
N ALA A 218 -4.16 11.97 8.21
CA ALA A 218 -4.81 13.24 8.52
C ALA A 218 -6.34 13.13 8.70
N LEU A 219 -6.96 11.99 8.42
CA LEU A 219 -8.42 11.82 8.49
C LEU A 219 -9.04 12.21 9.83
N PRO A 220 -8.42 11.93 11.00
CA PRO A 220 -9.02 12.32 12.29
C PRO A 220 -9.23 13.82 12.45
N SER A 221 -8.26 14.63 12.04
CA SER A 221 -8.37 16.12 12.12
C SER A 221 -9.16 16.70 10.94
N LEU A 222 -9.04 16.08 9.75
CA LEU A 222 -9.73 16.53 8.53
C LEU A 222 -11.25 16.33 8.61
N LEU A 223 -11.70 15.30 9.30
CA LEU A 223 -13.12 14.92 9.44
C LEU A 223 -13.57 14.93 10.91
N PRO A 224 -13.63 16.10 11.58
CA PRO A 224 -13.87 16.19 13.03
C PRO A 224 -15.24 15.64 13.46
N ASN A 225 -16.22 15.65 12.54
CA ASN A 225 -17.59 15.20 12.81
C ASN A 225 -17.86 13.74 12.33
N VAL A 226 -16.84 13.02 11.88
CA VAL A 226 -16.93 11.60 11.48
C VAL A 226 -16.26 10.76 12.55
N ASP A 227 -17.02 9.86 13.18
CA ASP A 227 -16.50 9.01 14.24
C ASP A 227 -15.73 7.80 13.71
N LYS A 228 -16.13 7.29 12.54
CA LYS A 228 -15.60 6.06 11.94
C LYS A 228 -15.57 6.16 10.41
N ILE A 229 -14.55 5.60 9.76
CA ILE A 229 -14.41 5.61 8.31
C ILE A 229 -13.74 4.34 7.81
N ILE A 230 -14.12 3.88 6.62
CA ILE A 230 -13.34 2.90 5.86
C ILE A 230 -12.32 3.70 5.03
N TYR A 231 -11.05 3.37 5.10
CA TYR A 231 -10.03 3.80 4.16
C TYR A 231 -9.75 2.67 3.17
N SER A 232 -9.59 2.99 1.89
CA SER A 232 -9.17 2.05 0.88
C SER A 232 -8.14 2.68 -0.05
N ASP A 233 -7.10 1.92 -0.38
CA ASP A 233 -6.26 2.20 -1.54
C ASP A 233 -7.11 2.05 -2.82
N THR A 234 -6.63 2.60 -3.93
CA THR A 234 -7.39 2.62 -5.20
C THR A 234 -7.11 1.43 -6.10
N ASP A 235 -6.07 0.65 -5.82
CA ASP A 235 -5.75 -0.62 -6.49
C ASP A 235 -6.55 -1.79 -5.91
N VAL A 236 -7.83 -1.56 -5.74
CA VAL A 236 -8.79 -2.48 -5.11
C VAL A 236 -10.03 -2.62 -6.02
N ILE A 237 -10.65 -3.78 -6.02
CA ILE A 237 -11.99 -4.00 -6.57
C ILE A 237 -12.95 -4.39 -5.45
N ASN A 238 -14.12 -3.75 -5.43
CA ASN A 238 -15.19 -4.04 -4.51
C ASN A 238 -16.23 -4.96 -5.16
N PHE A 239 -16.57 -6.08 -4.50
CA PHE A 239 -17.56 -7.05 -5.01
C PHE A 239 -18.85 -7.11 -4.20
N LYS A 240 -18.89 -6.52 -3.00
CA LYS A 240 -20.03 -6.59 -2.09
C LYS A 240 -20.22 -5.25 -1.37
N ASP A 241 -21.41 -5.02 -0.85
CA ASP A 241 -21.71 -3.85 -0.01
C ASP A 241 -20.81 -3.79 1.24
N LEU A 242 -20.35 -2.58 1.60
CA LEU A 242 -19.44 -2.38 2.73
C LEU A 242 -20.12 -2.05 4.06
N SER A 243 -21.47 -2.01 4.13
CA SER A 243 -22.17 -1.69 5.37
C SER A 243 -21.93 -2.70 6.48
N GLU A 244 -21.71 -3.99 6.13
CA GLU A 244 -21.33 -5.03 7.10
C GLU A 244 -19.97 -4.70 7.75
N MET A 245 -18.94 -4.40 6.95
CA MET A 245 -17.63 -3.98 7.47
C MET A 245 -17.74 -2.71 8.31
N TYR A 246 -18.51 -1.73 7.81
CA TYR A 246 -18.72 -0.47 8.51
C TYR A 246 -19.47 -0.62 9.83
N SER A 247 -20.32 -1.65 9.99
CA SER A 247 -21.10 -1.92 11.21
C SER A 247 -20.24 -2.42 12.39
N LEU A 248 -19.03 -2.91 12.13
CA LEU A 248 -18.13 -3.41 13.17
C LEU A 248 -17.86 -2.34 14.24
N GLN A 249 -17.80 -2.79 15.50
CA GLN A 249 -17.59 -1.91 16.66
C GLN A 249 -16.17 -2.05 17.18
N PHE A 250 -15.56 -0.92 17.49
CA PHE A 250 -14.24 -0.87 18.10
C PHE A 250 -14.29 -1.19 19.58
N LYS A 251 -13.36 -1.97 20.08
CA LYS A 251 -13.07 -2.08 21.51
C LYS A 251 -12.35 -0.82 22.00
N ASP A 252 -12.28 -0.69 23.32
CA ASP A 252 -11.51 0.43 23.92
C ASP A 252 -10.07 0.44 23.42
N LYS A 253 -9.56 1.63 23.10
CA LYS A 253 -8.20 1.87 22.58
C LYS A 253 -7.84 1.10 21.31
N VAL A 254 -8.80 0.61 20.54
CA VAL A 254 -8.56 0.09 19.20
C VAL A 254 -8.84 1.21 18.19
N TYR A 255 -7.81 1.57 17.42
CA TYR A 255 -7.87 2.69 16.47
C TYR A 255 -8.02 2.23 15.03
N PHE A 256 -7.55 1.02 14.73
CA PHE A 256 -7.59 0.44 13.39
C PHE A 256 -8.08 -0.99 13.43
N MET A 257 -8.79 -1.38 12.37
CA MET A 257 -9.01 -2.77 12.02
C MET A 257 -8.54 -2.97 10.58
N GLY A 258 -7.71 -3.99 10.34
CA GLY A 258 -7.16 -4.32 9.02
C GLY A 258 -6.74 -5.77 8.94
N THR A 259 -6.36 -6.24 7.76
CA THR A 259 -5.90 -7.61 7.57
C THR A 259 -4.39 -7.73 7.78
N LEU A 260 -3.92 -8.94 8.04
CA LEU A 260 -2.49 -9.21 8.17
C LEU A 260 -1.78 -9.06 6.83
N ASP A 261 -0.58 -8.49 6.87
CA ASP A 261 0.36 -8.44 5.75
C ASP A 261 1.39 -9.58 5.84
N ASN A 262 2.42 -9.54 5.01
CA ASN A 262 3.53 -10.48 5.02
C ASN A 262 4.17 -10.54 6.43
N PRO A 263 4.27 -11.72 7.05
CA PRO A 263 4.81 -11.85 8.40
C PRO A 263 6.28 -11.43 8.52
N GLY A 264 7.02 -11.41 7.40
CA GLY A 264 8.40 -10.92 7.36
C GLY A 264 8.54 -9.45 7.74
N LEU A 265 7.47 -8.64 7.56
CA LEU A 265 7.46 -7.21 7.89
C LEU A 265 7.54 -6.93 9.41
N VAL A 266 7.24 -7.92 10.25
CA VAL A 266 7.48 -7.83 11.70
C VAL A 266 8.96 -7.55 12.02
N ASN A 267 9.89 -7.98 11.15
CA ASN A 267 11.32 -7.71 11.34
C ASN A 267 11.67 -6.23 11.18
N GLU A 268 10.96 -5.50 10.33
CA GLU A 268 11.11 -4.04 10.21
C GLU A 268 10.75 -3.35 11.55
N LEU A 269 9.62 -3.73 12.14
CA LEU A 269 9.23 -3.22 13.46
C LEU A 269 10.25 -3.56 14.55
N LYS A 270 10.81 -4.76 14.51
CA LYS A 270 11.85 -5.18 15.43
C LYS A 270 13.12 -4.33 15.33
N GLN A 271 13.53 -3.93 14.12
CA GLN A 271 14.65 -3.01 13.90
C GLN A 271 14.36 -1.63 14.50
N LEU A 272 13.10 -1.21 14.49
CA LEU A 272 12.61 0.01 15.12
C LEU A 272 12.34 -0.16 16.64
N ARG A 273 12.76 -1.28 17.23
CA ARG A 273 12.58 -1.65 18.64
C ARG A 273 11.11 -1.80 19.08
N VAL A 274 10.23 -2.09 18.13
CA VAL A 274 8.83 -2.44 18.38
C VAL A 274 8.68 -3.96 18.28
N TYR A 275 8.37 -4.59 19.40
CA TYR A 275 8.32 -6.04 19.51
C TYR A 275 6.87 -6.53 19.47
N THR A 276 6.45 -6.97 18.31
CA THR A 276 5.11 -7.53 18.05
C THR A 276 5.23 -8.79 17.20
N GLN A 277 4.15 -9.56 17.11
CA GLN A 277 4.08 -10.78 16.28
C GLN A 277 3.08 -10.63 15.13
N LYS A 278 2.51 -9.45 14.95
CA LYS A 278 1.53 -9.13 13.91
C LYS A 278 1.90 -7.83 13.21
N TYR A 279 1.61 -7.78 11.92
CA TYR A 279 1.79 -6.60 11.09
C TYR A 279 0.57 -6.45 10.19
N MET A 280 -0.09 -5.31 10.27
CA MET A 280 -1.33 -5.02 9.56
C MET A 280 -1.02 -4.33 8.24
N ASN A 281 -1.67 -4.77 7.16
CA ASN A 281 -1.68 -4.03 5.90
C ASN A 281 -2.50 -2.74 6.06
N ALA A 282 -1.99 -1.63 5.54
CA ALA A 282 -2.63 -0.33 5.66
C ALA A 282 -3.48 0.05 4.44
N GLY A 283 -3.55 -0.78 3.41
CA GLY A 283 -4.28 -0.45 2.18
C GLY A 283 -5.80 -0.47 2.33
N ILE A 284 -6.34 -1.29 3.25
CA ILE A 284 -7.78 -1.30 3.56
C ILE A 284 -7.94 -1.34 5.08
N LEU A 285 -8.55 -0.30 5.64
CA LEU A 285 -8.66 -0.09 7.08
C LEU A 285 -10.09 0.33 7.45
N LEU A 286 -10.61 -0.18 8.55
CA LEU A 286 -11.66 0.50 9.30
C LEU A 286 -10.97 1.32 10.39
N MET A 287 -11.22 2.64 10.44
CA MET A 287 -10.52 3.58 11.30
C MET A 287 -11.47 4.21 12.33
N ASN A 288 -11.08 4.19 13.61
CA ASN A 288 -11.80 4.85 14.72
C ASN A 288 -11.32 6.29 14.87
N LEU A 289 -11.84 7.21 14.03
CA LEU A 289 -11.40 8.59 14.03
C LEU A 289 -11.66 9.30 15.37
N LYS A 290 -12.78 8.97 16.04
CA LYS A 290 -13.10 9.51 17.36
C LYS A 290 -12.06 9.13 18.41
N GLY A 291 -11.76 7.83 18.52
CA GLY A 291 -10.73 7.35 19.46
C GLY A 291 -9.34 7.92 19.13
N MET A 292 -9.01 8.01 17.83
CA MET A 292 -7.73 8.59 17.37
C MET A 292 -7.61 10.07 17.77
N ARG A 293 -8.68 10.87 17.67
CA ARG A 293 -8.70 12.26 18.13
C ARG A 293 -8.53 12.37 19.64
N GLN A 294 -9.26 11.56 20.40
CA GLN A 294 -9.23 11.60 21.86
C GLN A 294 -7.83 11.30 22.41
N ASP A 295 -7.11 10.37 21.79
CA ASP A 295 -5.81 9.90 22.29
C ASP A 295 -4.61 10.49 21.52
N GLY A 296 -4.86 11.44 20.61
CA GLY A 296 -3.81 12.13 19.86
C GLY A 296 -3.00 11.20 18.96
N ILE A 297 -3.63 10.18 18.36
CA ILE A 297 -2.94 9.13 17.59
C ILE A 297 -2.38 9.70 16.28
N GLU A 298 -3.10 10.58 15.61
CA GLU A 298 -2.60 11.27 14.41
C GLU A 298 -1.25 11.94 14.66
N GLN A 299 -1.14 12.73 15.73
CA GLN A 299 0.07 13.45 16.09
C GLN A 299 1.23 12.50 16.42
N LYS A 300 0.94 11.39 17.09
CA LYS A 300 1.94 10.37 17.40
C LYS A 300 2.48 9.71 16.13
N ILE A 301 1.59 9.35 15.18
CA ILE A 301 1.99 8.75 13.90
C ILE A 301 2.78 9.78 13.06
N ARG A 302 2.31 11.03 12.95
CA ARG A 302 3.04 12.10 12.26
C ARG A 302 4.44 12.31 12.82
N LYS A 303 4.57 12.40 14.15
CA LYS A 303 5.88 12.51 14.79
C LYS A 303 6.78 11.33 14.43
N TYR A 304 6.23 10.12 14.40
CA TYR A 304 6.98 8.91 14.06
C TYR A 304 7.48 8.94 12.62
N ILE A 305 6.63 9.32 11.66
CA ILE A 305 6.95 9.46 10.23
C ILE A 305 8.15 10.41 10.02
N PHE A 306 8.14 11.57 10.67
CA PHE A 306 9.20 12.57 10.48
C PHE A 306 10.47 12.32 11.31
N SER A 307 10.50 11.30 12.17
CA SER A 307 11.65 10.99 13.03
C SER A 307 12.33 9.66 12.72
N HIS A 308 11.78 8.84 11.80
CA HIS A 308 12.30 7.52 11.46
C HIS A 308 12.38 7.31 9.95
N TYR A 309 13.34 6.49 9.53
CA TYR A 309 13.34 5.92 8.20
C TYR A 309 12.42 4.68 8.21
N LEU A 310 11.48 4.61 7.27
CA LEU A 310 10.43 3.59 7.24
C LEU A 310 10.39 2.96 5.84
N ASP A 311 10.67 1.67 5.74
CA ASP A 311 10.68 0.97 4.45
C ASP A 311 9.29 0.90 3.81
N HIS A 312 8.23 0.73 4.62
CA HIS A 312 6.83 0.72 4.19
C HIS A 312 6.05 1.95 4.66
N HIS A 313 6.75 3.08 4.82
CA HIS A 313 6.21 4.43 4.99
C HIS A 313 5.12 4.54 6.07
N ASP A 314 3.92 5.00 5.69
CA ASP A 314 2.78 5.15 6.59
C ASP A 314 2.32 3.82 7.20
N GLN A 315 2.40 2.71 6.48
CA GLN A 315 2.04 1.39 6.98
C GLN A 315 2.91 0.99 8.18
N THR A 316 4.24 1.18 8.07
CA THR A 316 5.15 0.90 9.20
C THR A 316 4.92 1.86 10.36
N ALA A 317 4.67 3.15 10.09
CA ALA A 317 4.37 4.12 11.14
C ALA A 317 3.10 3.77 11.91
N ILE A 318 2.02 3.37 11.23
CA ILE A 318 0.77 2.90 11.85
C ILE A 318 1.05 1.69 12.74
N ASN A 319 1.75 0.68 12.19
CA ASN A 319 2.05 -0.54 12.92
C ASN A 319 2.99 -0.30 14.11
N ALA A 320 3.96 0.61 13.98
CA ALA A 320 4.88 0.93 15.08
C ALA A 320 4.20 1.67 16.24
N VAL A 321 3.32 2.64 15.91
CA VAL A 321 2.64 3.45 16.93
C VAL A 321 1.46 2.71 17.56
N CYS A 322 0.78 1.86 16.79
CA CYS A 322 -0.47 1.21 17.19
C CYS A 322 -0.36 -0.32 17.28
N TYR A 323 0.82 -0.90 17.49
CA TYR A 323 1.06 -2.36 17.46
C TYR A 323 0.15 -3.18 18.38
N ASP A 324 -0.32 -2.63 19.49
CA ASP A 324 -1.27 -3.24 20.42
C ASP A 324 -2.69 -2.71 20.30
N ASN A 325 -2.91 -1.69 19.45
CA ASN A 325 -4.15 -0.93 19.36
C ASN A 325 -4.85 -1.13 18.00
N PHE A 326 -4.65 -2.29 17.36
CA PHE A 326 -5.43 -2.70 16.21
C PHE A 326 -5.98 -4.12 16.32
N GLU A 327 -7.10 -4.38 15.66
CA GLU A 327 -7.71 -5.70 15.53
C GLU A 327 -7.60 -6.22 14.10
N ILE A 328 -7.57 -7.55 13.97
CA ILE A 328 -7.47 -8.21 12.67
C ILE A 328 -8.88 -8.38 12.11
N LEU A 329 -9.10 -7.84 10.90
CA LEU A 329 -10.33 -8.05 10.12
C LEU A 329 -10.35 -9.44 9.50
N SER A 330 -11.56 -9.92 9.21
CA SER A 330 -11.73 -11.07 8.30
C SER A 330 -11.05 -10.79 6.97
N VAL A 331 -10.28 -11.76 6.48
CA VAL A 331 -9.49 -11.62 5.26
C VAL A 331 -10.33 -11.32 4.00
N LYS A 332 -11.65 -11.61 4.02
CA LYS A 332 -12.57 -11.24 2.92
C LYS A 332 -12.64 -9.73 2.64
N TYR A 333 -12.32 -8.89 3.64
CA TYR A 333 -12.35 -7.43 3.52
C TYR A 333 -11.07 -6.81 2.93
N ALA A 334 -9.99 -7.60 2.81
CA ALA A 334 -8.79 -7.18 2.09
C ALA A 334 -8.06 -8.43 1.59
N THR A 335 -8.68 -9.15 0.67
CA THR A 335 -8.10 -10.34 0.06
C THR A 335 -7.00 -9.93 -0.92
N PHE A 336 -5.76 -10.33 -0.66
CA PHE A 336 -4.68 -10.13 -1.61
C PHE A 336 -4.81 -11.08 -2.79
N VAL A 337 -4.33 -10.67 -3.95
CA VAL A 337 -4.33 -11.51 -5.14
C VAL A 337 -3.22 -12.55 -5.05
N TYR A 338 -3.63 -13.81 -4.91
CA TYR A 338 -2.79 -15.01 -4.99
C TYR A 338 -3.13 -15.81 -6.24
N ASN A 339 -2.16 -16.49 -6.86
CA ASN A 339 -2.42 -17.31 -8.05
C ASN A 339 -3.22 -18.59 -7.74
N SER A 340 -3.26 -19.00 -6.48
CA SER A 340 -4.05 -20.15 -6.04
C SER A 340 -4.42 -20.05 -4.56
N LEU A 341 -5.48 -20.76 -4.16
CA LEU A 341 -5.85 -20.91 -2.76
C LEU A 341 -4.71 -21.56 -1.93
N GLN A 342 -3.95 -22.47 -2.53
CA GLN A 342 -2.82 -23.09 -1.83
C GLN A 342 -1.71 -22.07 -1.54
N GLU A 343 -1.42 -21.15 -2.47
CA GLU A 343 -0.47 -20.07 -2.23
C GLU A 343 -0.95 -19.17 -1.07
N MET A 344 -2.23 -18.82 -1.05
CA MET A 344 -2.84 -18.05 0.04
C MET A 344 -2.70 -18.78 1.39
N LYS A 345 -3.00 -20.08 1.44
CA LYS A 345 -2.84 -20.91 2.63
C LYS A 345 -1.38 -20.97 3.10
N ASN A 346 -0.45 -21.18 2.17
CA ASN A 346 0.97 -21.21 2.47
C ASN A 346 1.47 -19.88 3.06
N GLN A 347 0.97 -18.73 2.59
CA GLN A 347 1.30 -17.43 3.18
C GLN A 347 0.68 -17.28 4.58
N ASN A 348 -0.56 -17.71 4.78
CA ASN A 348 -1.21 -17.72 6.08
C ASN A 348 -0.45 -18.61 7.09
N ASP A 349 0.10 -19.74 6.64
CA ASP A 349 0.87 -20.66 7.49
C ASP A 349 2.20 -20.09 7.98
N ARG A 350 2.70 -19.05 7.34
CA ARG A 350 3.88 -18.31 7.79
C ARG A 350 3.57 -17.30 8.90
N GLN A 351 2.30 -16.97 9.12
CA GLN A 351 1.87 -16.09 10.21
C GLN A 351 2.05 -16.78 11.58
N ASN A 352 2.11 -15.97 12.63
CA ASN A 352 2.03 -16.51 13.98
C ASN A 352 0.72 -17.30 14.18
N LYS A 353 0.81 -18.49 14.79
CA LYS A 353 -0.34 -19.40 14.96
C LYS A 353 -1.56 -18.74 15.63
N ILE A 354 -1.35 -17.76 16.50
CA ILE A 354 -2.43 -17.07 17.23
C ILE A 354 -3.25 -16.17 16.29
N PHE A 355 -2.63 -15.65 15.20
CA PHE A 355 -3.24 -14.67 14.31
C PHE A 355 -3.64 -15.23 12.95
N ARG A 356 -3.48 -16.53 12.72
CA ARG A 356 -3.84 -17.17 11.45
C ARG A 356 -5.33 -17.16 11.22
N TYR A 357 -5.69 -16.93 9.97
CA TYR A 357 -7.05 -17.19 9.49
C TYR A 357 -7.29 -18.70 9.39
N ASN A 358 -8.50 -19.15 9.67
CA ASN A 358 -8.87 -20.54 9.48
C ASN A 358 -9.18 -20.85 8.00
N ASP A 359 -9.25 -22.14 7.66
CA ASP A 359 -9.45 -22.60 6.29
C ASP A 359 -10.77 -22.11 5.66
N ASN A 360 -11.84 -21.98 6.45
CA ASN A 360 -13.12 -21.46 5.95
C ASN A 360 -13.03 -20.00 5.59
N GLU A 361 -12.36 -19.18 6.43
CA GLU A 361 -12.11 -17.76 6.13
C GLU A 361 -11.27 -17.60 4.86
N LEU A 362 -10.21 -18.40 4.68
CA LEU A 362 -9.36 -18.35 3.48
C LEU A 362 -10.13 -18.79 2.24
N ASN A 363 -10.92 -19.86 2.32
CA ASN A 363 -11.78 -20.32 1.22
C ASN A 363 -12.78 -19.22 0.82
N MET A 364 -13.51 -18.66 1.80
CA MET A 364 -14.45 -17.57 1.53
C MET A 364 -13.78 -16.37 0.90
N ALA A 365 -12.65 -15.94 1.43
CA ALA A 365 -11.92 -14.80 0.91
C ALA A 365 -11.39 -15.05 -0.52
N PHE A 366 -10.91 -16.25 -0.81
CA PHE A 366 -10.39 -16.59 -2.13
C PHE A 366 -11.47 -16.65 -3.20
N TYR A 367 -12.62 -17.28 -2.91
CA TYR A 367 -13.69 -17.46 -3.90
C TYR A 367 -14.74 -16.36 -3.90
N GLU A 368 -14.94 -15.69 -2.76
CA GLU A 368 -15.99 -14.69 -2.56
C GLU A 368 -15.49 -13.46 -1.77
N PRO A 369 -14.40 -12.81 -2.22
CA PRO A 369 -13.89 -11.64 -1.53
C PRO A 369 -14.95 -10.52 -1.49
N THR A 370 -14.93 -9.71 -0.44
CA THR A 370 -15.66 -8.44 -0.42
C THR A 370 -14.85 -7.36 -1.11
N LEU A 371 -13.57 -7.25 -0.74
CA LEU A 371 -12.61 -6.37 -1.37
C LEU A 371 -11.39 -7.19 -1.81
N LEU A 372 -10.99 -7.04 -3.06
CA LEU A 372 -9.81 -7.68 -3.65
C LEU A 372 -8.74 -6.62 -3.86
N HIS A 373 -7.59 -6.77 -3.19
CA HIS A 373 -6.50 -5.82 -3.19
C HIS A 373 -5.32 -6.32 -4.05
N TYR A 374 -4.97 -5.57 -5.09
CA TYR A 374 -3.86 -5.89 -5.99
C TYR A 374 -2.53 -5.40 -5.41
N VAL A 375 -2.14 -5.99 -4.26
CA VAL A 375 -0.87 -5.64 -3.59
C VAL A 375 0.35 -5.97 -4.43
N GLY A 376 1.46 -5.26 -4.18
CA GLY A 376 2.75 -5.48 -4.82
C GLY A 376 2.96 -4.62 -6.07
N TRP A 377 4.08 -4.86 -6.76
CA TRP A 377 4.64 -4.01 -7.79
C TRP A 377 3.86 -4.02 -9.11
N THR A 378 3.36 -5.19 -9.53
CA THR A 378 2.63 -5.34 -10.79
C THR A 378 1.13 -5.22 -10.57
N LYS A 379 0.50 -4.34 -11.34
CA LYS A 379 -0.93 -4.02 -11.25
C LYS A 379 -1.68 -4.52 -12.48
N PRO A 380 -3.01 -4.70 -12.41
CA PRO A 380 -3.81 -5.17 -13.56
C PRO A 380 -3.65 -4.36 -14.84
N TRP A 381 -3.24 -3.11 -14.72
CA TRP A 381 -2.99 -2.20 -15.84
C TRP A 381 -1.53 -2.19 -16.34
N ASP A 382 -0.66 -3.05 -15.78
CA ASP A 382 0.71 -3.19 -16.24
C ASP A 382 0.81 -4.23 -17.36
N LYS A 383 1.65 -3.98 -18.36
CA LYS A 383 1.88 -4.92 -19.48
C LYS A 383 2.33 -6.31 -19.02
N LYS A 384 3.01 -6.39 -17.89
CA LYS A 384 3.59 -7.63 -17.35
C LYS A 384 2.68 -8.31 -16.30
N TYR A 385 1.44 -7.84 -16.12
CA TYR A 385 0.54 -8.46 -15.14
C TYR A 385 0.16 -9.87 -15.58
N GLY A 386 0.54 -10.85 -14.76
CA GLY A 386 0.32 -12.28 -15.04
C GLY A 386 -0.48 -13.03 -13.96
N LYS A 387 -1.04 -12.30 -12.97
CA LYS A 387 -1.81 -12.90 -11.89
C LYS A 387 -3.28 -13.07 -12.27
N ILE A 388 -3.99 -13.95 -11.54
CA ILE A 388 -5.45 -14.10 -11.67
C ILE A 388 -6.19 -12.85 -11.18
N TYR A 389 -7.47 -12.79 -11.43
CA TYR A 389 -8.38 -11.68 -11.08
C TYR A 389 -8.11 -10.34 -11.81
N GLY A 390 -7.10 -10.22 -12.69
CA GLY A 390 -6.88 -9.02 -13.49
C GLY A 390 -8.07 -8.70 -14.41
N GLU A 391 -8.80 -9.72 -14.86
CA GLU A 391 -10.00 -9.61 -15.65
C GLU A 391 -11.11 -8.80 -14.99
N TYR A 392 -11.26 -8.88 -13.66
CA TYR A 392 -12.28 -8.11 -12.93
C TYR A 392 -11.95 -6.63 -12.87
N TRP A 393 -10.69 -6.26 -12.77
CA TRP A 393 -10.28 -4.87 -12.87
C TRP A 393 -10.69 -4.29 -14.23
N TRP A 394 -10.43 -5.02 -15.32
CA TRP A 394 -10.78 -4.61 -16.68
C TRP A 394 -12.28 -4.64 -16.95
N TYR A 395 -13.03 -5.51 -16.28
CA TYR A 395 -14.49 -5.52 -16.34
C TYR A 395 -15.08 -4.21 -15.81
N TYR A 396 -14.63 -3.76 -14.62
CA TYR A 396 -15.07 -2.48 -14.08
C TYR A 396 -14.47 -1.28 -14.83
N ALA A 397 -13.29 -1.39 -15.39
CA ALA A 397 -12.74 -0.39 -16.30
C ALA A 397 -13.66 -0.20 -17.52
N LYS A 398 -14.16 -1.29 -18.13
CA LYS A 398 -15.11 -1.24 -19.25
C LYS A 398 -16.45 -0.62 -18.83
N LYS A 399 -16.96 -0.95 -17.64
CA LYS A 399 -18.19 -0.39 -17.08
C LYS A 399 -18.08 1.08 -16.73
N SER A 400 -16.90 1.56 -16.34
CA SER A 400 -16.68 2.97 -15.96
C SER A 400 -17.02 3.99 -17.04
N GLY A 401 -16.97 3.57 -18.32
CA GLY A 401 -17.13 4.46 -19.47
C GLY A 401 -15.82 5.09 -19.94
N PHE A 402 -14.68 4.75 -19.30
CA PHE A 402 -13.34 5.27 -19.66
C PHE A 402 -12.41 4.19 -20.24
N TYR A 403 -12.97 3.06 -20.68
CA TYR A 403 -12.21 1.88 -21.10
C TYR A 403 -11.16 2.17 -22.17
N GLU A 404 -11.53 2.85 -23.26
CA GLU A 404 -10.61 3.17 -24.36
C GLU A 404 -9.52 4.14 -23.91
N GLU A 405 -9.88 5.10 -23.07
CA GLU A 405 -8.95 6.07 -22.53
C GLU A 405 -7.94 5.41 -21.59
N ILE A 406 -8.39 4.47 -20.76
CA ILE A 406 -7.55 3.68 -19.84
C ILE A 406 -6.54 2.84 -20.63
N ILE A 407 -7.00 2.11 -21.66
CA ILE A 407 -6.13 1.30 -22.53
C ILE A 407 -5.05 2.17 -23.18
N LYS A 408 -5.45 3.33 -23.72
CA LYS A 408 -4.54 4.29 -24.34
C LYS A 408 -3.52 4.83 -23.33
N ASN A 409 -3.97 5.20 -22.12
CA ASN A 409 -3.11 5.77 -21.08
C ASN A 409 -2.01 4.82 -20.65
N TYR A 410 -2.32 3.52 -20.54
CA TYR A 410 -1.34 2.51 -20.14
C TYR A 410 -0.63 1.83 -21.33
N GLY A 411 -0.92 2.26 -22.57
CA GLY A 411 -0.28 1.74 -23.79
C GLY A 411 -0.47 0.24 -23.97
N LEU A 412 -1.68 -0.28 -23.68
CA LEU A 412 -1.99 -1.70 -23.72
C LEU A 412 -2.67 -2.11 -25.03
N ASP A 413 -2.55 -3.41 -25.37
CA ASP A 413 -3.25 -3.99 -26.52
C ASP A 413 -4.68 -4.36 -26.12
N LYS A 414 -5.65 -3.69 -26.74
CA LYS A 414 -7.08 -3.93 -26.54
C LYS A 414 -7.48 -5.38 -26.78
N ASN A 415 -6.92 -6.05 -27.79
CA ASN A 415 -7.26 -7.43 -28.08
C ASN A 415 -6.87 -8.38 -26.94
N ASN A 416 -5.76 -8.11 -26.28
CA ASN A 416 -5.34 -8.90 -25.12
C ASN A 416 -6.30 -8.69 -23.94
N ILE A 417 -6.76 -7.46 -23.71
CA ILE A 417 -7.74 -7.15 -22.66
C ILE A 417 -9.10 -7.79 -22.97
N GLU A 418 -9.58 -7.74 -24.22
CA GLU A 418 -10.84 -8.39 -24.62
C GLU A 418 -10.76 -9.93 -24.49
N LYS A 419 -9.60 -10.55 -24.75
CA LYS A 419 -9.40 -11.98 -24.47
C LYS A 419 -9.48 -12.28 -22.96
N LEU A 420 -8.94 -11.38 -22.12
CA LEU A 420 -8.99 -11.50 -20.67
C LEU A 420 -10.43 -11.41 -20.16
N LEU A 421 -11.21 -10.45 -20.68
CA LEU A 421 -12.62 -10.24 -20.35
C LEU A 421 -13.53 -11.42 -20.68
N LYS A 422 -13.21 -12.23 -21.71
CA LYS A 422 -13.95 -13.45 -22.04
C LYS A 422 -13.91 -14.52 -20.96
N LYS A 423 -13.04 -14.38 -19.95
CA LYS A 423 -12.98 -15.28 -18.80
C LYS A 423 -14.06 -15.01 -17.75
N ILE A 424 -14.66 -13.83 -17.78
CA ILE A 424 -15.71 -13.45 -16.83
C ILE A 424 -17.05 -14.02 -17.30
N PRO A 425 -17.86 -14.61 -16.42
CA PRO A 425 -19.24 -15.02 -16.72
C PRO A 425 -20.08 -13.83 -17.21
N ASP A 426 -21.09 -14.10 -18.05
CA ASP A 426 -21.93 -13.06 -18.65
C ASP A 426 -22.67 -12.19 -17.62
N ASP A 427 -22.99 -12.75 -16.45
CA ASP A 427 -23.59 -12.05 -15.33
C ASP A 427 -22.59 -11.19 -14.50
N GLY A 428 -21.30 -11.20 -14.87
CA GLY A 428 -20.25 -10.52 -14.13
C GLY A 428 -19.94 -11.10 -12.77
N GLY A 429 -20.53 -12.23 -12.42
CA GLY A 429 -20.38 -12.89 -11.14
C GLY A 429 -18.94 -13.39 -10.91
N LEU A 430 -18.55 -13.48 -9.64
CA LEU A 430 -17.28 -14.12 -9.27
C LEU A 430 -17.27 -15.56 -9.78
N MET A 431 -16.19 -15.93 -10.46
CA MET A 431 -16.01 -17.27 -11.02
C MET A 431 -15.93 -18.30 -9.90
N LYS A 432 -17.06 -18.88 -9.54
CA LYS A 432 -17.14 -19.92 -8.50
C LYS A 432 -16.37 -21.22 -8.84
N HIS A 433 -15.95 -21.40 -10.11
CA HIS A 433 -15.53 -22.73 -10.59
C HIS A 433 -14.22 -22.82 -11.39
N ASN A 434 -13.61 -21.76 -11.86
CA ASN A 434 -12.49 -21.88 -12.81
C ASN A 434 -11.09 -21.96 -12.18
N TYR A 435 -10.96 -21.83 -10.87
CA TYR A 435 -9.66 -22.00 -10.17
C TYR A 435 -9.59 -23.31 -9.36
N LYS A 436 -10.46 -24.28 -9.68
CA LYS A 436 -10.39 -25.65 -9.15
C LYS A 436 -9.39 -26.47 -9.96
N LYS A 437 -8.11 -26.12 -10.00
CA LYS A 437 -7.05 -27.09 -10.31
C LYS A 437 -5.69 -26.52 -9.97
#